data_aa08551f9f3740e778e4b8d74c037141
#
_entry.id   aa08551f9f3740e778e4b8d74c037141
#
_cell.length_a   1.000
_cell.length_b   1.000
_cell.length_c   1.000
_cell.angle_alpha   90.00
_cell.angle_beta   90.00
_cell.angle_gamma   90.00
#
_symmetry.space_group_name_H-M   'P 1'
#
loop_
_entity.id
_entity.type
_entity.pdbx_description
1 polymer ?
#
loop_
_entity_poly.entity_id
_entity_poly.type
_entity_poly.pdbx_seq_one_letter_code
_entity_poly.pdbx_strand_id
1 'polypeptide(L)'
;MFQKPPQLPKIAKLFARAAFSAILAVGLCGCQTSGLSDITGSIGSVGEKTDPGRSADPRRDLATYRERHRLNPKDVEAALQYGKALRATGQKSQAVAVLEQASIANPGNPQLLAGYGRALADNGNFQQAFDVLGRAHSPEDPDWRILSVQGAALDQLGRFEEARQYYTSALKIAPDEPAVLSNLGLSYVLSKDLPKAEETLRRAHGLAGTDPRIRVNLAMVVGLQGKAAEAERVAKADLPPEEAAASVASLKRLLLRNANARAEARKLPVAAAPNRD
;
A
#
# COMPACT_ATOMS: atom_id res chain seq x y z
N MET A 1 63.43 -44.80 27.69
CA MET A 1 63.04 -45.21 26.31
C MET A 1 61.99 -44.31 25.81
N PHE A 2 62.37 -43.34 25.03
CA PHE A 2 61.43 -42.32 24.42
C PHE A 2 61.26 -42.74 22.98
N GLN A 3 60.01 -43.08 22.61
CA GLN A 3 59.64 -43.30 21.22
C GLN A 3 59.14 -42.03 20.61
N LYS A 4 59.78 -41.65 19.52
CA LYS A 4 59.51 -40.47 18.68
C LYS A 4 58.29 -40.72 17.79
N PRO A 5 57.35 -39.79 17.62
CA PRO A 5 56.21 -39.97 16.71
C PRO A 5 56.66 -39.88 15.25
N PRO A 6 55.98 -40.57 14.32
CA PRO A 6 56.36 -40.63 12.94
C PRO A 6 56.03 -39.30 12.21
N GLN A 7 56.98 -38.90 11.41
CA GLN A 7 56.85 -37.72 10.48
C GLN A 7 56.02 -38.14 9.29
N LEU A 8 54.99 -37.30 8.98
CA LEU A 8 54.24 -37.40 7.75
C LEU A 8 55.03 -36.81 6.56
N PRO A 9 54.99 -37.42 5.37
CA PRO A 9 55.73 -36.94 4.22
C PRO A 9 55.12 -35.72 3.59
N LYS A 10 55.96 -34.75 3.23
CA LYS A 10 55.68 -33.61 2.37
C LYS A 10 55.46 -34.11 0.94
N ILE A 11 54.26 -34.16 0.46
CA ILE A 11 53.94 -34.17 -0.97
C ILE A 11 53.03 -32.99 -1.21
N ALA A 12 53.62 -31.90 -1.55
CA ALA A 12 53.63 -31.21 -2.83
C ALA A 12 52.25 -30.94 -3.41
N LYS A 13 51.90 -29.68 -3.23
CA LYS A 13 51.37 -28.80 -4.29
C LYS A 13 51.15 -29.48 -5.64
N LEU A 14 49.91 -29.68 -6.05
CA LEU A 14 49.48 -29.50 -7.43
C LEU A 14 47.94 -29.45 -7.52
N PHE A 15 47.51 -28.39 -8.15
CA PHE A 15 46.18 -28.18 -8.77
C PHE A 15 44.97 -28.01 -7.87
N ALA A 16 44.90 -26.78 -7.30
CA ALA A 16 43.65 -26.05 -7.22
C ALA A 16 43.18 -25.76 -8.65
N ARG A 17 42.08 -26.35 -9.06
CA ARG A 17 41.17 -25.78 -10.03
C ARG A 17 39.75 -25.98 -9.53
N ALA A 18 39.25 -24.92 -8.96
CA ALA A 18 37.92 -24.71 -8.50
C ALA A 18 36.89 -25.06 -9.59
N ALA A 19 36.10 -26.07 -9.30
CA ALA A 19 34.78 -26.15 -9.90
C ALA A 19 33.85 -25.20 -9.10
N PHE A 20 33.68 -23.99 -9.62
CA PHE A 20 32.62 -23.08 -9.22
C PHE A 20 31.30 -23.73 -9.68
N SER A 21 30.70 -24.53 -8.81
CA SER A 21 29.29 -24.89 -8.94
C SER A 21 28.49 -23.62 -8.72
N ALA A 22 28.20 -22.90 -9.79
CA ALA A 22 27.18 -21.87 -9.83
C ALA A 22 25.84 -22.58 -9.58
N ILE A 23 25.39 -22.59 -8.33
CA ILE A 23 24.00 -22.82 -7.97
C ILE A 23 23.26 -21.61 -8.55
N LEU A 24 22.68 -21.80 -9.73
CA LEU A 24 21.67 -20.93 -10.27
C LEU A 24 20.46 -21.04 -9.31
N ALA A 25 20.43 -20.21 -8.29
CA ALA A 25 19.20 -19.88 -7.62
C ALA A 25 18.36 -19.14 -8.68
N VAL A 26 17.51 -19.90 -9.36
CA VAL A 26 16.37 -19.36 -10.10
C VAL A 26 15.50 -18.74 -9.02
N GLY A 27 15.82 -17.49 -8.67
CA GLY A 27 14.91 -16.63 -7.95
C GLY A 27 13.65 -16.57 -8.79
N LEU A 28 12.60 -17.16 -8.30
CA LEU A 28 11.24 -16.82 -8.67
C LEU A 28 11.13 -15.31 -8.45
N CYS A 29 11.43 -14.56 -9.51
CA CYS A 29 11.14 -13.16 -9.63
C CYS A 29 9.62 -13.10 -9.63
N GLY A 30 9.04 -13.12 -8.42
CA GLY A 30 7.67 -12.70 -8.22
C GLY A 30 7.60 -11.33 -8.88
N CYS A 31 6.78 -11.19 -9.90
CA CYS A 31 6.42 -9.92 -10.48
C CYS A 31 5.91 -9.05 -9.33
N GLN A 32 6.81 -8.31 -8.70
CA GLN A 32 6.42 -7.18 -7.86
C GLN A 32 5.67 -6.24 -8.80
N THR A 33 4.36 -6.24 -8.69
CA THR A 33 3.49 -5.24 -9.28
C THR A 33 3.70 -3.92 -8.54
N SER A 34 4.94 -3.41 -8.59
CA SER A 34 5.35 -2.15 -8.00
C SER A 34 4.62 -0.92 -8.60
N GLY A 35 3.76 -1.15 -9.62
CA GLY A 35 2.97 -0.09 -10.23
C GLY A 35 1.61 0.19 -9.59
N LEU A 36 1.07 -0.73 -8.80
CA LEU A 36 -0.29 -0.60 -8.26
C LEU A 36 -0.32 0.09 -6.88
N SER A 37 0.70 -0.12 -6.05
CA SER A 37 0.82 0.57 -4.77
C SER A 37 1.01 2.08 -4.90
N ASP A 38 1.57 2.56 -6.02
CA ASP A 38 1.68 3.99 -6.33
C ASP A 38 0.34 4.60 -6.80
N ILE A 39 -0.58 3.78 -7.33
CA ILE A 39 -1.89 4.22 -7.82
C ILE A 39 -2.89 4.34 -6.65
N THR A 40 -2.82 3.42 -5.70
CA THR A 40 -3.78 3.39 -4.59
C THR A 40 -3.50 4.42 -3.51
N GLY A 41 -2.43 5.22 -3.65
CA GLY A 41 -2.04 6.23 -2.68
C GLY A 41 -2.15 5.71 -1.24
N SER A 42 -1.41 6.14 -0.30
CA SER A 42 -1.41 5.63 1.07
C SER A 42 -2.80 5.14 1.54
N ILE A 43 -3.01 3.82 1.59
CA ILE A 43 -4.25 3.16 2.03
C ILE A 43 -4.69 3.67 3.42
N GLY A 44 -3.74 4.28 4.13
CA GLY A 44 -3.88 4.66 5.52
C GLY A 44 -4.49 6.03 5.81
N SER A 45 -4.81 6.85 4.81
CA SER A 45 -5.30 8.22 5.07
C SER A 45 -6.83 8.38 5.02
N VAL A 46 -7.57 7.27 5.04
CA VAL A 46 -9.04 7.30 5.02
C VAL A 46 -9.57 7.86 6.35
N GLY A 47 -10.14 9.05 6.30
CA GLY A 47 -10.94 9.63 7.39
C GLY A 47 -10.18 10.16 8.60
N GLU A 48 -8.87 10.39 8.50
CA GLU A 48 -8.12 11.03 9.58
C GLU A 48 -8.25 12.54 9.50
N LYS A 49 -9.06 13.12 10.40
CA LYS A 49 -9.15 14.58 10.56
C LYS A 49 -7.77 15.11 10.92
N THR A 50 -7.23 16.03 10.13
CA THR A 50 -6.05 16.82 10.49
C THR A 50 -6.44 17.76 11.62
N ASP A 51 -5.81 17.58 12.77
CA ASP A 51 -5.94 18.50 13.91
C ASP A 51 -5.27 19.83 13.53
N PRO A 52 -6.00 20.96 13.47
CA PRO A 52 -5.45 22.26 13.05
C PRO A 52 -4.38 22.85 13.99
N GLY A 53 -4.12 22.22 15.15
CA GLY A 53 -3.10 22.67 16.12
C GLY A 53 -1.76 21.94 16.02
N ARG A 54 -1.59 21.01 15.08
CA ARG A 54 -0.37 20.21 14.96
C ARG A 54 0.67 20.84 14.05
N SER A 55 1.93 20.81 14.47
CA SER A 55 3.05 21.29 13.65
C SER A 55 3.10 20.56 12.30
N ALA A 56 3.40 21.29 11.24
CA ALA A 56 3.43 20.78 9.88
C ALA A 56 4.63 19.86 9.56
N ASP A 57 5.45 19.51 10.57
CA ASP A 57 6.66 18.70 10.39
C ASP A 57 6.50 17.29 11.00
N PRO A 58 6.16 16.26 10.18
CA PRO A 58 6.01 14.87 10.64
C PRO A 58 7.28 14.30 11.29
N ARG A 59 8.46 14.86 11.00
CA ARG A 59 9.74 14.37 11.55
C ARG A 59 9.96 14.84 12.97
N ARG A 60 9.53 16.06 13.32
CA ARG A 60 9.56 16.56 14.71
C ARG A 60 8.62 15.75 15.59
N ASP A 61 7.42 15.50 15.10
CA ASP A 61 6.44 14.70 15.80
C ASP A 61 6.93 13.27 16.03
N LEU A 62 7.63 12.68 15.06
CA LEU A 62 8.19 11.34 15.18
C LEU A 62 9.14 11.17 16.37
N ALA A 63 10.04 12.13 16.60
CA ALA A 63 10.97 12.07 17.74
C ALA A 63 10.23 12.14 19.08
N THR A 64 9.22 13.00 19.18
CA THR A 64 8.39 13.15 20.37
C THR A 64 7.60 11.89 20.67
N TYR A 65 6.95 11.28 19.64
CA TYR A 65 6.18 10.05 19.82
C TYR A 65 7.04 8.84 20.12
N ARG A 66 8.24 8.76 19.53
CA ARG A 66 9.24 7.73 19.89
C ARG A 66 9.58 7.79 21.37
N GLU A 67 9.86 8.97 21.88
CA GLU A 67 10.25 9.12 23.28
C GLU A 67 9.09 8.78 24.24
N ARG A 68 7.87 9.23 23.96
CA ARG A 68 6.69 8.85 24.74
C ARG A 68 6.48 7.34 24.77
N HIS A 69 6.58 6.70 23.64
CA HIS A 69 6.46 5.24 23.55
C HIS A 69 7.60 4.51 24.28
N ARG A 70 8.83 5.04 24.20
CA ARG A 70 9.98 4.49 24.94
C ARG A 70 9.79 4.54 26.44
N LEU A 71 9.22 5.63 26.96
CA LEU A 71 8.95 5.79 28.39
C LEU A 71 7.81 4.92 28.89
N ASN A 72 6.81 4.67 28.06
CA ASN A 72 5.68 3.82 28.39
C ASN A 72 5.28 2.91 27.21
N PRO A 73 5.98 1.77 26.99
CA PRO A 73 5.75 0.89 25.85
C PRO A 73 4.38 0.18 25.85
N LYS A 74 3.68 0.16 26.98
CA LYS A 74 2.33 -0.46 27.09
C LYS A 74 1.20 0.55 26.89
N ASP A 75 1.51 1.83 26.76
CA ASP A 75 0.53 2.87 26.51
C ASP A 75 0.01 2.77 25.09
N VAL A 76 -1.29 2.50 24.98
CA VAL A 76 -2.01 2.33 23.70
C VAL A 76 -1.91 3.59 22.85
N GLU A 77 -2.15 4.75 23.44
CA GLU A 77 -2.13 6.03 22.71
C GLU A 77 -0.73 6.39 22.23
N ALA A 78 0.29 6.20 23.08
CA ALA A 78 1.69 6.42 22.69
C ALA A 78 2.11 5.52 21.52
N ALA A 79 1.71 4.24 21.55
CA ALA A 79 1.99 3.29 20.46
C ALA A 79 1.27 3.67 19.16
N LEU A 80 -0.01 4.06 19.25
CA LEU A 80 -0.80 4.50 18.08
C LEU A 80 -0.22 5.76 17.43
N GLN A 81 0.12 6.77 18.21
CA GLN A 81 0.71 8.01 17.69
C GLN A 81 2.08 7.77 17.08
N TYR A 82 2.92 6.94 17.71
CA TYR A 82 4.23 6.59 17.16
C TYR A 82 4.09 5.77 15.87
N GLY A 83 3.23 4.75 15.85
CA GLY A 83 2.94 3.96 14.65
C GLY A 83 2.40 4.81 13.50
N LYS A 84 1.51 5.77 13.78
CA LYS A 84 0.99 6.74 12.82
C LYS A 84 2.11 7.62 12.24
N ALA A 85 2.98 8.17 13.09
CA ALA A 85 4.10 9.00 12.66
C ALA A 85 5.12 8.22 11.80
N LEU A 86 5.39 6.96 12.15
CA LEU A 86 6.22 6.05 11.36
C LEU A 86 5.63 5.80 9.96
N ARG A 87 4.31 5.55 9.87
CA ARG A 87 3.61 5.38 8.59
C ARG A 87 3.71 6.67 7.74
N ALA A 88 3.42 7.82 8.34
CA ALA A 88 3.47 9.12 7.66
C ALA A 88 4.87 9.48 7.14
N THR A 89 5.93 8.99 7.79
CA THR A 89 7.33 9.19 7.38
C THR A 89 7.89 8.06 6.51
N GLY A 90 7.04 7.11 6.07
CA GLY A 90 7.42 6.01 5.20
C GLY A 90 8.17 4.86 5.88
N GLN A 91 8.29 4.87 7.20
CA GLN A 91 8.95 3.83 7.99
C GLN A 91 7.99 2.67 8.28
N LYS A 92 7.46 2.06 7.21
CA LYS A 92 6.33 1.13 7.24
C LYS A 92 6.60 -0.12 8.08
N SER A 93 7.76 -0.75 7.90
CA SER A 93 8.13 -1.97 8.65
C SER A 93 8.30 -1.70 10.15
N GLN A 94 8.80 -0.51 10.52
CA GLN A 94 8.90 -0.13 11.93
C GLN A 94 7.50 0.13 12.52
N ALA A 95 6.58 0.74 11.76
CA ALA A 95 5.21 0.92 12.20
C ALA A 95 4.53 -0.43 12.48
N VAL A 96 4.74 -1.42 11.60
CA VAL A 96 4.25 -2.80 11.82
C VAL A 96 4.78 -3.35 13.14
N ALA A 97 6.09 -3.31 13.36
CA ALA A 97 6.72 -3.89 14.57
C ALA A 97 6.22 -3.24 15.86
N VAL A 98 6.13 -1.90 15.88
CA VAL A 98 5.66 -1.15 17.07
C VAL A 98 4.19 -1.48 17.39
N LEU A 99 3.32 -1.49 16.37
CA LEU A 99 1.89 -1.74 16.58
C LEU A 99 1.59 -3.22 16.85
N GLU A 100 2.38 -4.14 16.30
CA GLU A 100 2.32 -5.56 16.64
C GLU A 100 2.63 -5.78 18.12
N GLN A 101 3.77 -5.25 18.58
CA GLN A 101 4.18 -5.37 19.98
C GLN A 101 3.13 -4.77 20.93
N ALA A 102 2.58 -3.61 20.60
CA ALA A 102 1.53 -2.99 21.39
C ALA A 102 0.24 -3.84 21.40
N SER A 103 -0.13 -4.45 20.27
CA SER A 103 -1.29 -5.35 20.17
C SER A 103 -1.12 -6.63 20.98
N ILE A 104 0.10 -7.17 21.07
CA ILE A 104 0.41 -8.31 21.92
C ILE A 104 0.30 -7.93 23.40
N ALA A 105 0.76 -6.74 23.77
CA ALA A 105 0.70 -6.24 25.15
C ALA A 105 -0.73 -5.85 25.60
N ASN A 106 -1.62 -5.58 24.65
CA ASN A 106 -3.02 -5.18 24.86
C ASN A 106 -3.97 -6.01 23.98
N PRO A 107 -4.16 -7.30 24.27
CA PRO A 107 -4.94 -8.21 23.42
C PRO A 107 -6.38 -7.73 23.24
N GLY A 108 -6.86 -7.78 21.99
CA GLY A 108 -8.24 -7.45 21.66
C GLY A 108 -8.58 -5.95 21.66
N ASN A 109 -7.59 -5.05 21.86
CA ASN A 109 -7.85 -3.62 21.76
C ASN A 109 -8.18 -3.22 20.32
N PRO A 110 -9.42 -2.75 20.00
CA PRO A 110 -9.85 -2.51 18.63
C PRO A 110 -9.04 -1.40 17.94
N GLN A 111 -8.64 -0.38 18.68
CA GLN A 111 -7.88 0.75 18.12
C GLN A 111 -6.47 0.32 17.70
N LEU A 112 -5.80 -0.50 18.52
CA LEU A 112 -4.50 -1.06 18.17
C LEU A 112 -4.60 -2.03 16.99
N LEU A 113 -5.61 -2.90 16.96
CA LEU A 113 -5.84 -3.79 15.83
C LEU A 113 -6.10 -3.01 14.54
N ALA A 114 -6.89 -1.93 14.60
CA ALA A 114 -7.11 -1.04 13.45
C ALA A 114 -5.83 -0.34 13.01
N GLY A 115 -5.03 0.17 13.94
CA GLY A 115 -3.72 0.77 13.66
C GLY A 115 -2.74 -0.21 13.05
N TYR A 116 -2.64 -1.39 13.64
CA TYR A 116 -1.76 -2.48 13.17
C TYR A 116 -2.16 -2.98 11.77
N GLY A 117 -3.46 -3.22 11.55
CA GLY A 117 -3.96 -3.62 10.23
C GLY A 117 -3.67 -2.59 9.14
N ARG A 118 -3.80 -1.28 9.45
CA ARG A 118 -3.40 -0.21 8.51
C ARG A 118 -1.89 -0.22 8.23
N ALA A 119 -1.06 -0.44 9.25
CA ALA A 119 0.39 -0.53 9.07
C ALA A 119 0.79 -1.72 8.21
N LEU A 120 0.15 -2.87 8.42
CA LEU A 120 0.32 -4.07 7.59
C LEU A 120 -0.04 -3.81 6.13
N ALA A 121 -1.19 -3.15 5.88
CA ALA A 121 -1.62 -2.79 4.53
C ALA A 121 -0.61 -1.85 3.85
N ASP A 122 -0.13 -0.82 4.53
CA ASP A 122 0.89 0.09 4.01
C ASP A 122 2.22 -0.61 3.73
N ASN A 123 2.55 -1.65 4.51
CA ASN A 123 3.77 -2.46 4.34
C ASN A 123 3.64 -3.57 3.27
N GLY A 124 2.44 -3.76 2.68
CA GLY A 124 2.19 -4.76 1.65
C GLY A 124 1.77 -6.14 2.18
N ASN A 125 1.56 -6.29 3.48
CA ASN A 125 1.09 -7.52 4.13
C ASN A 125 -0.45 -7.62 4.06
N PHE A 126 -1.01 -7.67 2.86
CA PHE A 126 -2.44 -7.45 2.62
C PHE A 126 -3.35 -8.51 3.24
N GLN A 127 -3.00 -9.79 3.14
CA GLN A 127 -3.81 -10.85 3.78
C GLN A 127 -3.83 -10.70 5.29
N GLN A 128 -2.67 -10.48 5.90
CA GLN A 128 -2.58 -10.29 7.35
C GLN A 128 -3.31 -9.00 7.79
N ALA A 129 -3.23 -7.93 6.98
CA ALA A 129 -4.00 -6.70 7.23
C ALA A 129 -5.50 -6.98 7.27
N PHE A 130 -6.01 -7.70 6.27
CA PHE A 130 -7.43 -8.07 6.19
C PHE A 130 -7.88 -8.85 7.42
N ASP A 131 -7.10 -9.86 7.83
CA ASP A 131 -7.42 -10.73 8.97
C ASP A 131 -7.39 -9.95 10.31
N VAL A 132 -6.38 -9.10 10.51
CA VAL A 132 -6.26 -8.27 11.72
C VAL A 132 -7.38 -7.23 11.80
N LEU A 133 -7.69 -6.57 10.69
CA LEU A 133 -8.76 -5.58 10.61
C LEU A 133 -10.15 -6.21 10.88
N GLY A 134 -10.38 -7.47 10.48
CA GLY A 134 -11.60 -8.19 10.78
C GLY A 134 -11.84 -8.41 12.28
N ARG A 135 -10.81 -8.30 13.10
CA ARG A 135 -10.89 -8.39 14.57
C ARG A 135 -10.98 -7.03 15.25
N ALA A 136 -10.85 -5.95 14.50
CA ALA A 136 -10.82 -4.58 15.02
C ALA A 136 -12.23 -3.95 15.14
N HIS A 137 -13.24 -4.59 14.63
CA HIS A 137 -14.65 -4.17 14.70
C HIS A 137 -15.56 -5.39 14.77
N SER A 138 -16.83 -5.20 15.10
CA SER A 138 -17.84 -6.26 15.08
C SER A 138 -18.97 -5.95 14.08
N PRO A 139 -19.78 -6.94 13.71
CA PRO A 139 -20.96 -6.71 12.87
C PRO A 139 -21.97 -5.74 13.49
N GLU A 140 -22.02 -5.67 14.83
CA GLU A 140 -22.92 -4.81 15.60
C GLU A 140 -22.40 -3.36 15.69
N ASP A 141 -21.07 -3.18 15.61
CA ASP A 141 -20.41 -1.86 15.64
C ASP A 141 -19.37 -1.76 14.50
N PRO A 142 -19.84 -1.63 13.25
CA PRO A 142 -18.97 -1.59 12.09
C PRO A 142 -18.36 -0.19 11.90
N ASP A 143 -17.05 -0.13 11.72
CA ASP A 143 -16.34 1.12 11.34
C ASP A 143 -16.10 1.16 9.83
N TRP A 144 -16.71 2.14 9.15
CA TRP A 144 -16.53 2.33 7.70
C TRP A 144 -15.07 2.52 7.28
N ARG A 145 -14.23 3.08 8.16
CA ARG A 145 -12.79 3.27 7.90
C ARG A 145 -12.07 1.94 7.84
N ILE A 146 -12.42 1.03 8.74
CA ILE A 146 -11.85 -0.32 8.76
C ILE A 146 -12.31 -1.09 7.54
N LEU A 147 -13.61 -1.07 7.24
CA LEU A 147 -14.17 -1.72 6.06
C LEU A 147 -13.51 -1.21 4.77
N SER A 148 -13.26 0.09 4.66
CA SER A 148 -12.58 0.67 3.50
C SER A 148 -11.14 0.16 3.34
N VAL A 149 -10.38 0.01 4.43
CA VAL A 149 -9.01 -0.53 4.38
C VAL A 149 -9.03 -2.03 4.08
N GLN A 150 -10.01 -2.78 4.58
CA GLN A 150 -10.20 -4.19 4.22
C GLN A 150 -10.49 -4.35 2.72
N GLY A 151 -11.36 -3.50 2.16
CA GLY A 151 -11.59 -3.45 0.71
C GLY A 151 -10.31 -3.18 -0.07
N ALA A 152 -9.51 -2.21 0.37
CA ALA A 152 -8.24 -1.90 -0.28
C ALA A 152 -7.22 -3.06 -0.20
N ALA A 153 -7.19 -3.79 0.91
CA ALA A 153 -6.35 -4.98 1.05
C ALA A 153 -6.80 -6.09 0.09
N LEU A 154 -8.11 -6.31 -0.07
CA LEU A 154 -8.68 -7.27 -1.02
C LEU A 154 -8.36 -6.89 -2.47
N ASP A 155 -8.43 -5.60 -2.83
CA ASP A 155 -8.03 -5.12 -4.16
C ASP A 155 -6.57 -5.48 -4.48
N GLN A 156 -5.66 -5.33 -3.51
CA GLN A 156 -4.25 -5.70 -3.68
C GLN A 156 -4.04 -7.22 -3.79
N LEU A 157 -4.97 -8.02 -3.26
CA LEU A 157 -5.01 -9.47 -3.41
C LEU A 157 -5.70 -9.92 -4.71
N GLY A 158 -6.19 -8.98 -5.54
CA GLY A 158 -6.91 -9.27 -6.78
C GLY A 158 -8.36 -9.72 -6.59
N ARG A 159 -8.89 -9.61 -5.36
CA ARG A 159 -10.26 -10.03 -4.97
C ARG A 159 -11.24 -8.86 -5.13
N PHE A 160 -11.35 -8.34 -6.35
CA PHE A 160 -12.03 -7.07 -6.65
C PHE A 160 -13.53 -7.07 -6.30
N GLU A 161 -14.26 -8.17 -6.56
CA GLU A 161 -15.68 -8.28 -6.23
C GLU A 161 -15.91 -8.19 -4.73
N GLU A 162 -15.10 -8.88 -3.94
CA GLU A 162 -15.18 -8.84 -2.49
C GLU A 162 -14.78 -7.46 -1.96
N ALA A 163 -13.75 -6.84 -2.51
CA ALA A 163 -13.35 -5.47 -2.16
C ALA A 163 -14.54 -4.50 -2.31
N ARG A 164 -15.28 -4.60 -3.43
CA ARG A 164 -16.45 -3.74 -3.67
C ARG A 164 -17.59 -3.97 -2.67
N GLN A 165 -17.77 -5.19 -2.16
CA GLN A 165 -18.73 -5.46 -1.10
C GLN A 165 -18.36 -4.72 0.20
N TYR A 166 -17.07 -4.69 0.55
CA TYR A 166 -16.57 -3.94 1.70
C TYR A 166 -16.75 -2.43 1.52
N TYR A 167 -16.42 -1.87 0.36
CA TYR A 167 -16.67 -0.45 0.07
C TYR A 167 -18.16 -0.11 0.10
N THR A 168 -19.01 -0.98 -0.45
CA THR A 168 -20.47 -0.79 -0.40
C THR A 168 -20.97 -0.80 1.04
N SER A 169 -20.45 -1.68 1.87
CA SER A 169 -20.78 -1.72 3.30
C SER A 169 -20.29 -0.47 4.02
N ALA A 170 -19.09 0.02 3.72
CA ALA A 170 -18.58 1.28 4.23
C ALA A 170 -19.47 2.47 3.83
N LEU A 171 -19.93 2.51 2.57
CA LEU A 171 -20.82 3.56 2.06
C LEU A 171 -22.26 3.48 2.61
N LYS A 172 -22.71 2.33 3.12
CA LYS A 172 -23.98 2.25 3.87
C LYS A 172 -23.89 2.98 5.21
N ILE A 173 -22.72 3.00 5.83
CA ILE A 173 -22.45 3.69 7.10
C ILE A 173 -22.16 5.18 6.86
N ALA A 174 -21.37 5.48 5.83
CA ALA A 174 -20.95 6.83 5.44
C ALA A 174 -21.22 7.05 3.93
N PRO A 175 -22.46 7.39 3.52
CA PRO A 175 -22.91 7.35 2.11
C PRO A 175 -22.13 8.26 1.17
N ASP A 176 -21.65 9.39 1.64
CA ASP A 176 -20.96 10.40 0.85
C ASP A 176 -19.51 10.60 1.28
N GLU A 177 -18.88 9.54 1.83
CA GLU A 177 -17.48 9.61 2.19
C GLU A 177 -16.57 9.58 0.95
N PRO A 178 -15.93 10.71 0.60
CA PRO A 178 -15.20 10.83 -0.67
C PRO A 178 -14.02 9.87 -0.77
N ALA A 179 -13.38 9.56 0.37
CA ALA A 179 -12.24 8.65 0.39
C ALA A 179 -12.66 7.20 0.06
N VAL A 180 -13.83 6.75 0.53
CA VAL A 180 -14.37 5.44 0.21
C VAL A 180 -14.80 5.36 -1.25
N LEU A 181 -15.47 6.40 -1.76
CA LEU A 181 -15.81 6.51 -3.18
C LEU A 181 -14.57 6.51 -4.06
N SER A 182 -13.50 7.18 -3.65
CA SER A 182 -12.24 7.18 -4.38
C SER A 182 -11.61 5.77 -4.43
N ASN A 183 -11.61 5.05 -3.33
CA ASN A 183 -11.11 3.68 -3.28
C ASN A 183 -11.97 2.74 -4.14
N LEU A 184 -13.30 2.86 -4.08
CA LEU A 184 -14.21 2.10 -4.94
C LEU A 184 -13.97 2.40 -6.42
N GLY A 185 -13.75 3.65 -6.78
CA GLY A 185 -13.40 4.05 -8.14
C GLY A 185 -12.09 3.41 -8.61
N LEU A 186 -11.07 3.38 -7.75
CA LEU A 186 -9.81 2.69 -8.05
C LEU A 186 -9.98 1.17 -8.16
N SER A 187 -10.84 0.54 -7.36
CA SER A 187 -11.18 -0.86 -7.50
C SER A 187 -11.76 -1.19 -8.89
N TYR A 188 -12.62 -0.30 -9.43
CA TYR A 188 -13.08 -0.43 -10.80
C TYR A 188 -11.96 -0.25 -11.83
N VAL A 189 -10.96 0.61 -11.59
CA VAL A 189 -9.77 0.69 -12.46
C VAL A 189 -9.02 -0.64 -12.50
N LEU A 190 -8.79 -1.26 -11.34
CA LEU A 190 -8.08 -2.52 -11.21
C LEU A 190 -8.80 -3.66 -11.95
N SER A 191 -10.11 -3.68 -11.91
CA SER A 191 -10.96 -4.62 -12.67
C SER A 191 -11.23 -4.20 -14.13
N LYS A 192 -10.60 -3.09 -14.60
CA LYS A 192 -10.71 -2.54 -15.96
C LYS A 192 -12.09 -2.00 -16.35
N ASP A 193 -12.98 -1.76 -15.40
CA ASP A 193 -14.27 -1.10 -15.61
C ASP A 193 -14.09 0.42 -15.52
N LEU A 194 -13.45 0.99 -16.55
CA LEU A 194 -13.13 2.43 -16.57
C LEU A 194 -14.37 3.34 -16.58
N PRO A 195 -15.51 2.98 -17.19
CA PRO A 195 -16.73 3.80 -17.12
C PRO A 195 -17.24 3.95 -15.68
N LYS A 196 -17.37 2.84 -14.92
CA LYS A 196 -17.79 2.90 -13.51
C LYS A 196 -16.76 3.58 -12.63
N ALA A 197 -15.47 3.39 -12.92
CA ALA A 197 -14.40 4.09 -12.24
C ALA A 197 -14.55 5.61 -12.39
N GLU A 198 -14.78 6.11 -13.60
CA GLU A 198 -14.98 7.52 -13.87
C GLU A 198 -16.22 8.07 -13.14
N GLU A 199 -17.36 7.40 -13.27
CA GLU A 199 -18.60 7.79 -12.60
C GLU A 199 -18.42 7.94 -11.08
N THR A 200 -17.83 6.92 -10.46
CA THR A 200 -17.60 6.89 -9.01
C THR A 200 -16.61 7.98 -8.57
N LEU A 201 -15.53 8.19 -9.32
CA LEU A 201 -14.55 9.22 -9.01
C LEU A 201 -15.06 10.63 -9.27
N ARG A 202 -15.96 10.83 -10.24
CA ARG A 202 -16.64 12.13 -10.41
C ARG A 202 -17.52 12.45 -9.21
N ARG A 203 -18.24 11.47 -8.68
CA ARG A 203 -19.02 11.65 -7.44
C ARG A 203 -18.09 12.02 -6.27
N ALA A 204 -17.00 11.30 -6.07
CA ALA A 204 -16.01 11.63 -5.04
C ALA A 204 -15.44 13.04 -5.20
N HIS A 205 -15.11 13.43 -6.43
CA HIS A 205 -14.59 14.77 -6.76
C HIS A 205 -15.62 15.88 -6.53
N GLY A 206 -16.90 15.64 -6.83
CA GLY A 206 -17.97 16.58 -6.53
C GLY A 206 -18.15 16.87 -5.04
N LEU A 207 -17.82 15.89 -4.18
CA LEU A 207 -17.92 16.01 -2.72
C LEU A 207 -16.65 16.60 -2.08
N ALA A 208 -15.48 16.35 -2.64
CA ALA A 208 -14.19 16.80 -2.11
C ALA A 208 -13.21 17.18 -3.23
N GLY A 209 -13.62 18.10 -4.11
CA GLY A 209 -12.85 18.54 -5.28
C GLY A 209 -11.48 19.15 -4.95
N THR A 210 -11.32 19.67 -3.74
CA THR A 210 -10.03 20.21 -3.25
C THR A 210 -9.04 19.14 -2.82
N ASP A 211 -9.45 17.87 -2.63
CA ASP A 211 -8.51 16.78 -2.30
C ASP A 211 -7.66 16.44 -3.53
N PRO A 212 -6.32 16.70 -3.47
CA PRO A 212 -5.43 16.46 -4.62
C PRO A 212 -5.43 14.99 -5.07
N ARG A 213 -5.64 14.05 -4.16
CA ARG A 213 -5.62 12.61 -4.45
C ARG A 213 -6.81 12.22 -5.30
N ILE A 214 -8.01 12.68 -4.94
CA ILE A 214 -9.25 12.40 -5.67
C ILE A 214 -9.17 13.01 -7.07
N ARG A 215 -8.67 14.25 -7.18
CA ARG A 215 -8.45 14.93 -8.46
C ARG A 215 -7.48 14.16 -9.36
N VAL A 216 -6.35 13.71 -8.82
CA VAL A 216 -5.37 12.92 -9.58
C VAL A 216 -5.93 11.58 -10.01
N ASN A 217 -6.69 10.89 -9.14
CA ASN A 217 -7.33 9.62 -9.46
C ASN A 217 -8.36 9.79 -10.60
N LEU A 218 -9.19 10.84 -10.55
CA LEU A 218 -10.13 11.14 -11.63
C LEU A 218 -9.39 11.48 -12.94
N ALA A 219 -8.38 12.35 -12.87
CA ALA A 219 -7.59 12.69 -14.05
C ALA A 219 -6.93 11.46 -14.70
N MET A 220 -6.41 10.54 -13.87
CA MET A 220 -5.85 9.28 -14.32
C MET A 220 -6.87 8.43 -15.08
N VAL A 221 -8.05 8.24 -14.53
CA VAL A 221 -9.09 7.39 -15.16
C VAL A 221 -9.56 7.98 -16.48
N VAL A 222 -9.81 9.29 -16.53
CA VAL A 222 -10.16 10.02 -17.75
C VAL A 222 -9.05 9.88 -18.81
N GLY A 223 -7.79 9.99 -18.39
CA GLY A 223 -6.63 9.79 -19.28
C GLY A 223 -6.49 8.35 -19.78
N LEU A 224 -6.78 7.34 -18.95
CA LEU A 224 -6.78 5.93 -19.33
C LEU A 224 -7.85 5.58 -20.38
N GLN A 225 -8.91 6.38 -20.46
CA GLN A 225 -9.95 6.28 -21.50
C GLN A 225 -9.57 7.03 -22.80
N GLY A 226 -8.38 7.65 -22.88
CA GLY A 226 -7.91 8.39 -24.03
C GLY A 226 -8.37 9.85 -24.09
N LYS A 227 -9.09 10.35 -23.08
CA LYS A 227 -9.60 11.74 -22.99
C LYS A 227 -8.50 12.69 -22.45
N ALA A 228 -7.35 12.77 -23.13
CA ALA A 228 -6.15 13.44 -22.64
C ALA A 228 -6.36 14.91 -22.27
N ALA A 229 -7.05 15.69 -23.13
CA ALA A 229 -7.31 17.11 -22.88
C ALA A 229 -8.20 17.34 -21.65
N GLU A 230 -9.16 16.44 -21.41
CA GLU A 230 -10.01 16.49 -20.22
C GLU A 230 -9.24 16.11 -18.98
N ALA A 231 -8.42 15.06 -19.05
CA ALA A 231 -7.56 14.63 -17.95
C ALA A 231 -6.62 15.75 -17.48
N GLU A 232 -6.01 16.49 -18.43
CA GLU A 232 -5.17 17.64 -18.10
C GLU A 232 -5.99 18.78 -17.46
N ARG A 233 -7.22 19.04 -17.93
CA ARG A 233 -8.09 20.03 -17.30
C ARG A 233 -8.42 19.67 -15.85
N VAL A 234 -8.77 18.41 -15.59
CA VAL A 234 -9.06 17.92 -14.23
C VAL A 234 -7.80 18.02 -13.36
N ALA A 235 -6.64 17.59 -13.87
CA ALA A 235 -5.41 17.58 -13.09
C ALA A 235 -4.95 18.96 -12.62
N LYS A 236 -5.24 20.00 -13.38
CA LYS A 236 -4.84 21.40 -13.09
C LYS A 236 -5.94 22.27 -12.49
N ALA A 237 -7.16 21.73 -12.34
CA ALA A 237 -8.29 22.52 -11.84
C ALA A 237 -7.97 23.13 -10.47
N ASP A 238 -8.28 24.41 -10.31
CA ASP A 238 -8.17 25.17 -9.06
C ASP A 238 -6.74 25.21 -8.45
N LEU A 239 -5.71 24.97 -9.26
CA LEU A 239 -4.30 25.04 -8.83
C LEU A 239 -3.60 26.29 -9.34
N PRO A 240 -2.67 26.86 -8.55
CA PRO A 240 -1.71 27.84 -9.05
C PRO A 240 -0.92 27.29 -10.24
N PRO A 241 -0.42 28.17 -11.17
CA PRO A 241 0.22 27.73 -12.41
C PRO A 241 1.37 26.71 -12.23
N GLU A 242 2.20 26.90 -11.20
CA GLU A 242 3.34 25.99 -10.93
C GLU A 242 2.87 24.62 -10.46
N GLU A 243 1.90 24.58 -9.54
CA GLU A 243 1.31 23.34 -9.06
C GLU A 243 0.53 22.62 -10.16
N ALA A 244 -0.19 23.37 -11.00
CA ALA A 244 -0.88 22.84 -12.17
C ALA A 244 0.08 22.16 -13.14
N ALA A 245 1.23 22.79 -13.44
CA ALA A 245 2.26 22.19 -14.29
C ALA A 245 2.84 20.90 -13.69
N ALA A 246 3.14 20.89 -12.39
CA ALA A 246 3.62 19.71 -11.67
C ALA A 246 2.59 18.57 -11.66
N SER A 247 1.32 18.88 -11.46
CA SER A 247 0.21 17.91 -11.49
C SER A 247 0.06 17.25 -12.85
N VAL A 248 0.06 18.03 -13.94
CA VAL A 248 0.01 17.53 -15.32
C VAL A 248 1.23 16.68 -15.65
N ALA A 249 2.44 17.09 -15.24
CA ALA A 249 3.65 16.32 -15.45
C ALA A 249 3.59 14.95 -14.72
N SER A 250 3.04 14.92 -13.52
CA SER A 250 2.84 13.69 -12.74
C SER A 250 1.83 12.77 -13.41
N LEU A 251 0.70 13.31 -13.89
CA LEU A 251 -0.30 12.56 -14.65
C LEU A 251 0.31 11.92 -15.91
N LYS A 252 1.06 12.70 -16.71
CA LYS A 252 1.71 12.20 -17.93
C LYS A 252 2.67 11.04 -17.61
N ARG A 253 3.50 11.17 -16.56
CA ARG A 253 4.38 10.08 -16.11
C ARG A 253 3.61 8.81 -15.73
N LEU A 254 2.50 8.96 -15.03
CA LEU A 254 1.66 7.85 -14.61
C LEU A 254 1.01 7.13 -15.81
N LEU A 255 0.47 7.88 -16.76
CA LEU A 255 -0.12 7.32 -17.99
C LEU A 255 0.93 6.61 -18.84
N LEU A 256 2.15 7.16 -18.98
CA LEU A 256 3.25 6.53 -19.69
C LEU A 256 3.69 5.22 -19.02
N ARG A 257 3.81 5.18 -17.69
CA ARG A 257 4.11 3.93 -16.96
C ARG A 257 3.07 2.85 -17.24
N ASN A 258 1.78 3.21 -17.20
CA ASN A 258 0.69 2.27 -17.52
C ASN A 258 0.76 1.78 -18.98
N ALA A 259 1.06 2.66 -19.93
CA ALA A 259 1.21 2.29 -21.34
C ALA A 259 2.39 1.32 -21.53
N ASN A 260 3.53 1.58 -20.92
CA ASN A 260 4.71 0.71 -20.98
C ASN A 260 4.44 -0.66 -20.34
N ALA A 261 3.82 -0.69 -19.15
CA ALA A 261 3.45 -1.94 -18.49
C ALA A 261 2.50 -2.79 -19.35
N ARG A 262 1.53 -2.16 -20.03
CA ARG A 262 0.64 -2.86 -20.97
C ARG A 262 1.39 -3.37 -22.22
N ALA A 263 2.36 -2.61 -22.71
CA ALA A 263 3.18 -3.02 -23.85
C ALA A 263 4.07 -4.23 -23.51
N GLU A 264 4.68 -4.22 -22.33
CA GLU A 264 5.49 -5.35 -21.84
C GLU A 264 4.63 -6.59 -21.59
N ALA A 265 3.46 -6.45 -20.98
CA ALA A 265 2.54 -7.57 -20.76
C ALA A 265 2.07 -8.24 -22.08
N ARG A 266 1.96 -7.45 -23.16
CA ARG A 266 1.62 -8.00 -24.49
C ARG A 266 2.75 -8.79 -25.16
N LYS A 267 4.00 -8.56 -24.75
CA LYS A 267 5.19 -9.28 -25.28
C LYS A 267 5.38 -10.65 -24.61
N LEU A 268 4.79 -10.88 -23.45
CA LEU A 268 4.87 -12.15 -22.76
C LEU A 268 4.04 -13.18 -23.50
N PRO A 269 4.61 -14.36 -23.86
CA PRO A 269 3.84 -15.42 -24.51
C PRO A 269 2.73 -15.88 -23.56
N VAL A 270 1.51 -15.99 -24.11
CA VAL A 270 0.40 -16.62 -23.39
C VAL A 270 0.85 -18.05 -23.08
N ALA A 271 1.09 -18.35 -21.81
CA ALA A 271 1.38 -19.71 -21.38
C ALA A 271 0.22 -20.60 -21.88
N ALA A 272 0.54 -21.57 -22.74
CA ALA A 272 -0.44 -22.52 -23.24
C ALA A 272 -1.10 -23.20 -22.02
N ALA A 273 -2.43 -23.13 -21.98
CA ALA A 273 -3.19 -23.84 -20.97
C ALA A 273 -2.81 -25.32 -21.03
N PRO A 274 -2.56 -26.00 -19.88
CA PRO A 274 -2.31 -27.42 -19.89
C PRO A 274 -3.56 -28.13 -20.51
N ASN A 275 -3.34 -28.93 -21.57
CA ASN A 275 -4.35 -29.82 -22.08
C ASN A 275 -4.87 -30.69 -20.94
N ARG A 276 -6.14 -30.59 -20.63
CA ARG A 276 -6.86 -31.59 -19.84
C ARG A 276 -7.27 -32.72 -20.77
N ASP A 277 -6.49 -33.77 -20.75
CA ASP A 277 -6.91 -35.08 -21.21
C ASP A 277 -7.60 -35.80 -20.04
#